data_14721c3211aa7c978ee82fc8c861f0bb
#
_entry.id   14721c3211aa7c978ee82fc8c861f0bb
#
_cell.length_a   1.000
_cell.length_b   1.000
_cell.length_c   1.000
_cell.angle_alpha   90.00
_cell.angle_beta   90.00
_cell.angle_gamma   90.00
#
_symmetry.space_group_name_H-M   'P 1'
#
loop_
_entity.id
_entity.type
_entity.pdbx_description
1 polymer ?
#
loop_
_entity_poly.entity_id
_entity_poly.type
_entity_poly.pdbx_seq_one_letter_code
_entity_poly.pdbx_strand_id
1 'polypeptide(L)'
;MLDETGIEMLDRDKCIHMIGIGGIGMSALAQVYADLGYRVTGSDRKESAILQRLRSHGVDISIGHDPANVSGADLVVCSTAVGEDNPERAAAVSHGIEVWKRAQLLSDV
;
A
#
# COMPACT_ATOMS: atom_id res chain seq x y z
N MET A 1 -9.46 5.83 20.14
CA MET A 1 -10.09 4.54 20.35
C MET A 1 -9.68 3.54 19.28
N LEU A 2 -9.40 2.33 19.68
CA LEU A 2 -9.04 1.27 18.74
C LEU A 2 -10.28 0.50 18.32
N ASP A 3 -10.33 0.13 17.06
CA ASP A 3 -11.28 -0.88 16.62
C ASP A 3 -10.54 -2.20 16.39
N GLU A 4 -11.12 -3.09 15.63
CA GLU A 4 -10.58 -4.43 15.44
C GLU A 4 -9.44 -4.49 14.45
N THR A 5 -9.10 -3.39 13.78
CA THR A 5 -8.05 -3.41 12.79
C THR A 5 -6.79 -2.80 13.35
N GLY A 6 -5.65 -3.44 13.15
CA GLY A 6 -4.37 -2.90 13.58
C GLY A 6 -4.04 -1.58 12.88
N ILE A 7 -4.60 -1.37 11.70
CA ILE A 7 -4.34 -0.15 10.94
C ILE A 7 -4.90 1.09 11.65
N GLU A 8 -5.84 0.92 12.54
CA GLU A 8 -6.37 2.06 13.29
C GLU A 8 -5.38 2.63 14.28
N MET A 9 -4.29 1.96 14.52
CA MET A 9 -3.20 2.56 15.27
C MET A 9 -2.57 3.71 14.51
N LEU A 10 -2.81 3.81 13.22
CA LEU A 10 -2.30 4.91 12.40
C LEU A 10 -3.34 6.02 12.32
N ASP A 11 -2.86 7.25 12.37
CA ASP A 11 -3.72 8.40 12.09
C ASP A 11 -4.08 8.42 10.62
N ARG A 12 -5.23 9.00 10.30
CA ARG A 12 -5.69 9.09 8.92
C ARG A 12 -4.80 9.94 8.02
N ASP A 13 -3.94 10.76 8.60
CA ASP A 13 -2.97 11.53 7.83
C ASP A 13 -1.72 10.73 7.48
N LYS A 14 -1.60 9.51 8.00
CA LYS A 14 -0.48 8.64 7.64
C LYS A 14 -0.67 8.06 6.25
N CYS A 15 0.45 7.74 5.62
CA CYS A 15 0.47 7.24 4.25
C CYS A 15 0.73 5.74 4.22
N ILE A 16 -0.12 5.02 3.51
CA ILE A 16 0.04 3.59 3.27
C ILE A 16 0.42 3.41 1.81
N HIS A 17 1.60 2.84 1.57
CA HIS A 17 2.06 2.56 0.22
C HIS A 17 1.93 1.06 -0.07
N MET A 18 1.25 0.72 -1.15
CA MET A 18 0.98 -0.67 -1.50
C MET A 18 1.75 -1.07 -2.74
N ILE A 19 2.65 -2.04 -2.61
CA ILE A 19 3.46 -2.55 -3.71
C ILE A 19 2.70 -3.70 -4.36
N GLY A 20 2.51 -3.63 -5.68
CA GLY A 20 1.68 -4.60 -6.39
C GLY A 20 0.19 -4.30 -6.23
N ILE A 21 -0.15 -3.03 -6.21
CA ILE A 21 -1.49 -2.55 -5.84
C ILE A 21 -2.58 -3.00 -6.80
N GLY A 22 -2.22 -3.37 -8.03
CA GLY A 22 -3.20 -3.80 -9.04
C GLY A 22 -3.69 -5.23 -8.86
N GLY A 23 -3.15 -6.00 -7.93
CA GLY A 23 -3.66 -7.32 -7.63
C GLY A 23 -5.08 -7.25 -7.08
N ILE A 24 -5.85 -8.31 -7.29
CA ILE A 24 -7.27 -8.30 -6.91
C ILE A 24 -7.44 -8.03 -5.42
N GLY A 25 -6.72 -8.76 -4.58
CA GLY A 25 -6.83 -8.57 -3.13
C GLY A 25 -6.28 -7.24 -2.66
N MET A 26 -5.15 -6.81 -3.24
CA MET A 26 -4.53 -5.55 -2.88
C MET A 26 -5.39 -4.36 -3.29
N SER A 27 -5.94 -4.40 -4.48
CA SER A 27 -6.77 -3.29 -4.98
C SER A 27 -8.02 -3.12 -4.14
N ALA A 28 -8.63 -4.21 -3.68
CA ALA A 28 -9.79 -4.14 -2.81
C ALA A 28 -9.45 -3.45 -1.48
N LEU A 29 -8.31 -3.81 -0.87
CA LEU A 29 -7.87 -3.16 0.35
C LEU A 29 -7.54 -1.69 0.13
N ALA A 30 -6.87 -1.38 -0.97
CA ALA A 30 -6.52 0.00 -1.29
C ALA A 30 -7.76 0.87 -1.38
N GLN A 31 -8.81 0.38 -2.03
CA GLN A 31 -10.05 1.13 -2.15
C GLN A 31 -10.70 1.35 -0.78
N VAL A 32 -10.74 0.30 0.05
CA VAL A 32 -11.35 0.41 1.37
C VAL A 32 -10.64 1.47 2.20
N TYR A 33 -9.31 1.43 2.26
CA TYR A 33 -8.58 2.39 3.09
C TYR A 33 -8.62 3.80 2.51
N ALA A 34 -8.60 3.94 1.19
CA ALA A 34 -8.77 5.25 0.58
C ALA A 34 -10.15 5.84 0.91
N ASP A 35 -11.18 5.02 0.84
CA ASP A 35 -12.55 5.48 1.14
C ASP A 35 -12.73 5.80 2.62
N LEU A 36 -11.92 5.20 3.50
CA LEU A 36 -11.91 5.53 4.92
C LEU A 36 -11.15 6.83 5.24
N GLY A 37 -10.51 7.43 4.25
CA GLY A 37 -9.81 8.69 4.42
C GLY A 37 -8.31 8.59 4.60
N TYR A 38 -7.74 7.40 4.52
CA TYR A 38 -6.28 7.24 4.57
C TYR A 38 -5.64 7.72 3.28
N ARG A 39 -4.41 8.20 3.39
CA ARG A 39 -3.60 8.49 2.22
C ARG A 39 -3.04 7.18 1.70
N VAL A 40 -3.47 6.78 0.51
CA VAL A 40 -3.02 5.52 -0.09
C VAL A 40 -2.25 5.84 -1.36
N THR A 41 -1.05 5.29 -1.45
CA THR A 41 -0.25 5.32 -2.68
C THR A 41 0.05 3.89 -3.08
N GLY A 42 0.55 3.71 -4.27
CA GLY A 42 0.91 2.36 -4.70
C GLY A 42 1.73 2.34 -5.95
N SER A 43 2.17 1.16 -6.30
CA SER A 43 2.92 0.92 -7.53
C SER A 43 2.54 -0.42 -8.13
N ASP A 44 2.68 -0.51 -9.44
CA ASP A 44 2.52 -1.76 -10.16
C ASP A 44 3.35 -1.70 -11.43
N ARG A 45 3.57 -2.85 -12.05
CA ARG A 45 4.41 -2.93 -13.24
C ARG A 45 3.71 -2.45 -14.49
N LYS A 46 2.38 -2.56 -14.56
CA LYS A 46 1.61 -2.25 -15.75
C LYS A 46 0.35 -1.49 -15.41
N GLU A 47 -0.02 -0.60 -16.30
CA GLU A 47 -1.31 0.08 -16.21
C GLU A 47 -2.45 -0.92 -16.42
N SER A 48 -3.59 -0.64 -15.78
CA SER A 48 -4.78 -1.50 -15.91
C SER A 48 -6.02 -0.71 -15.56
N ALA A 49 -7.18 -1.28 -15.90
CA ALA A 49 -8.46 -0.67 -15.53
C ALA A 49 -8.64 -0.61 -14.01
N ILE A 50 -8.08 -1.59 -13.28
CA ILE A 50 -8.12 -1.58 -11.83
C ILE A 50 -7.40 -0.35 -11.28
N LEU A 51 -6.22 -0.03 -11.82
CA LEU A 51 -5.46 1.13 -11.39
C LEU A 51 -6.20 2.42 -11.69
N GLN A 52 -6.84 2.50 -12.84
CA GLN A 52 -7.61 3.69 -13.19
C GLN A 52 -8.77 3.90 -12.22
N ARG A 53 -9.45 2.82 -11.84
CA ARG A 53 -10.52 2.91 -10.86
C ARG A 53 -9.99 3.39 -9.50
N LEU A 54 -8.85 2.86 -9.07
CA LEU A 54 -8.26 3.29 -7.81
C LEU A 54 -7.90 4.77 -7.83
N ARG A 55 -7.39 5.26 -8.95
CA ARG A 55 -7.09 6.69 -9.05
C ARG A 55 -8.33 7.55 -8.90
N SER A 56 -9.47 7.07 -9.36
CA SER A 56 -10.73 7.80 -9.18
C SER A 56 -11.17 7.84 -7.72
N HIS A 57 -10.63 6.97 -6.87
CA HIS A 57 -10.85 6.99 -5.43
C HIS A 57 -9.79 7.78 -4.68
N GLY A 58 -8.92 8.48 -5.40
CA GLY A 58 -7.91 9.31 -4.77
C GLY A 58 -6.59 8.62 -4.47
N VAL A 59 -6.38 7.43 -5.00
CA VAL A 59 -5.13 6.68 -4.79
C VAL A 59 -4.08 7.16 -5.81
N ASP A 60 -2.88 7.45 -5.32
CA ASP A 60 -1.76 7.89 -6.14
C ASP A 60 -0.95 6.66 -6.55
N ILE A 61 -0.86 6.40 -7.85
CA ILE A 61 -0.23 5.17 -8.35
C ILE A 61 0.88 5.49 -9.33
N SER A 62 2.02 4.86 -9.11
CA SER A 62 3.17 4.92 -10.02
C SER A 62 3.26 3.64 -10.82
N ILE A 63 3.58 3.76 -12.10
CA ILE A 63 3.86 2.60 -12.93
C ILE A 63 5.36 2.38 -12.91
N GLY A 64 5.76 1.16 -12.60
CA GLY A 64 7.15 0.81 -12.36
C GLY A 64 7.51 0.90 -10.88
N HIS A 65 8.47 0.11 -10.47
CA HIS A 65 8.92 0.10 -9.08
C HIS A 65 10.19 0.93 -8.95
N ASP A 66 10.17 1.90 -8.06
CA ASP A 66 11.29 2.80 -7.85
C ASP A 66 11.42 3.05 -6.34
N PRO A 67 12.66 3.01 -5.80
CA PRO A 67 12.85 3.26 -4.37
C PRO A 67 12.22 4.58 -3.88
N ALA A 68 12.19 5.59 -4.73
CA ALA A 68 11.62 6.87 -4.35
C ALA A 68 10.11 6.80 -4.06
N ASN A 69 9.43 5.78 -4.56
CA ASN A 69 7.99 5.66 -4.38
C ASN A 69 7.59 5.44 -2.91
N VAL A 70 8.50 4.96 -2.07
CA VAL A 70 8.20 4.78 -0.65
C VAL A 70 8.53 6.01 0.19
N SER A 71 9.02 7.06 -0.43
CA SER A 71 9.33 8.30 0.29
C SER A 71 8.05 8.87 0.88
N GLY A 72 8.07 9.11 2.19
CA GLY A 72 6.90 9.63 2.89
C GLY A 72 5.88 8.58 3.32
N ALA A 73 6.10 7.31 3.00
CA ALA A 73 5.21 6.27 3.46
C ALA A 73 5.45 5.97 4.94
N ASP A 74 4.37 5.76 5.68
CA ASP A 74 4.44 5.37 7.08
C ASP A 74 4.33 3.86 7.26
N LEU A 75 3.71 3.21 6.29
CA LEU A 75 3.56 1.76 6.26
C LEU A 75 3.62 1.32 4.80
N VAL A 76 4.34 0.25 4.53
CA VAL A 76 4.39 -0.37 3.20
C VAL A 76 3.73 -1.74 3.30
N VAL A 77 2.79 -2.01 2.39
CA VAL A 77 2.11 -3.29 2.31
C VAL A 77 2.46 -3.95 0.98
N CYS A 78 2.91 -5.18 1.03
CA CYS A 78 3.32 -5.94 -0.15
C CYS A 78 2.33 -7.05 -0.47
N SER A 79 2.06 -7.26 -1.75
CA SER A 79 1.38 -8.47 -2.17
C SER A 79 2.31 -9.68 -2.02
N THR A 80 1.75 -10.87 -1.98
CA THR A 80 2.55 -12.08 -1.82
C THR A 80 3.49 -12.34 -3.00
N ALA A 81 3.22 -11.72 -4.15
CA ALA A 81 4.06 -11.87 -5.33
C ALA A 81 5.31 -10.99 -5.29
N VAL A 82 5.40 -10.06 -4.34
CA VAL A 82 6.53 -9.13 -4.26
C VAL A 82 7.66 -9.78 -3.50
N GLY A 83 8.82 -9.94 -4.15
CA GLY A 83 10.00 -10.53 -3.53
C GLY A 83 10.79 -9.54 -2.70
N GLU A 84 11.73 -10.06 -1.92
CA GLU A 84 12.56 -9.22 -1.06
C GLU A 84 13.50 -8.31 -1.86
N ASP A 85 13.77 -8.66 -3.10
CA ASP A 85 14.63 -7.88 -3.99
C ASP A 85 13.88 -6.73 -4.69
N ASN A 86 12.58 -6.60 -4.48
CA ASN A 86 11.84 -5.48 -5.04
C ASN A 86 12.44 -4.17 -4.51
N PRO A 87 12.76 -3.21 -5.39
CA PRO A 87 13.46 -1.99 -4.97
C PRO A 87 12.67 -1.16 -3.97
N GLU A 88 11.35 -1.16 -4.05
CA GLU A 88 10.55 -0.39 -3.08
C GLU A 88 10.53 -1.08 -1.72
N ARG A 89 10.42 -2.40 -1.72
CA ARG A 89 10.45 -3.15 -0.47
C ARG A 89 11.82 -3.01 0.20
N ALA A 90 12.89 -3.12 -0.57
CA ALA A 90 14.24 -2.95 -0.04
C ALA A 90 14.46 -1.54 0.51
N ALA A 91 13.96 -0.52 -0.19
CA ALA A 91 14.06 0.86 0.27
C ALA A 91 13.30 1.07 1.57
N ALA A 92 12.12 0.48 1.70
CA ALA A 92 11.33 0.60 2.93
C ALA A 92 12.10 0.02 4.12
N VAL A 93 12.67 -1.16 3.96
CA VAL A 93 13.47 -1.79 5.01
C VAL A 93 14.66 -0.91 5.37
N SER A 94 15.36 -0.39 4.35
CA SER A 94 16.54 0.45 4.54
C SER A 94 16.22 1.74 5.30
N HIS A 95 15.03 2.29 5.09
CA HIS A 95 14.61 3.52 5.74
C HIS A 95 13.88 3.30 7.06
N GLY A 96 13.79 2.06 7.51
CA GLY A 96 13.12 1.75 8.77
C GLY A 96 11.60 1.84 8.70
N ILE A 97 11.03 1.80 7.50
CA ILE A 97 9.59 1.79 7.32
C ILE A 97 9.07 0.37 7.52
N GLU A 98 8.03 0.23 8.30
CA GLU A 98 7.45 -1.08 8.55
C GLU A 98 6.85 -1.66 7.27
N VAL A 99 7.11 -2.95 7.03
CA VAL A 99 6.63 -3.64 5.83
C VAL A 99 5.73 -4.78 6.26
N TRP A 100 4.49 -4.75 5.80
CA TRP A 100 3.50 -5.79 6.07
C TRP A 100 3.16 -6.53 4.79
N LYS A 101 2.83 -7.81 4.93
CA LYS A 101 2.18 -8.54 3.86
C LYS A 101 0.68 -8.27 3.93
N ARG A 102 -0.01 -8.43 2.80
CA ARG A 102 -1.46 -8.22 2.75
C ARG A 102 -2.19 -9.03 3.84
N ALA A 103 -1.73 -10.26 4.09
CA ALA A 103 -2.36 -11.12 5.09
C ALA A 103 -2.27 -10.52 6.49
N GLN A 104 -1.20 -9.79 6.81
CA GLN A 104 -1.07 -9.14 8.11
C GLN A 104 -2.11 -8.04 8.27
N LEU A 105 -2.37 -7.29 7.20
CA LEU A 105 -3.38 -6.25 7.23
C LEU A 105 -4.78 -6.84 7.45
N LEU A 106 -5.06 -7.96 6.83
CA LEU A 106 -6.35 -8.64 6.98
C LEU A 106 -6.50 -9.26 8.36
N SER A 107 -5.43 -9.82 8.91
CA SER A 107 -5.52 -10.54 10.20
C SER A 107 -5.71 -9.61 11.38
N ASP A 108 -5.49 -8.32 11.20
CA ASP A 108 -5.71 -7.33 12.25
C ASP A 108 -7.16 -6.88 12.34
N VAL A 109 -7.99 -7.39 11.47
CA VAL A 109 -9.42 -7.05 11.46
C VAL A 109 -10.19 -7.88 12.46
#